data_d6881cae50f96aed4a3ccfbb3d62e3e2
#
_entry.id   d6881cae50f96aed4a3ccfbb3d62e3e2
#
_cell.length_a   1.000
_cell.length_b   1.000
_cell.length_c   1.000
_cell.angle_alpha   90.00
_cell.angle_beta   90.00
_cell.angle_gamma   90.00
#
_symmetry.space_group_name_H-M   'P 1'
#
loop_
_entity.id
_entity.type
_entity.pdbx_description
1 polymer ?
#
loop_
_entity_poly.entity_id
_entity_poly.type
_entity_poly.pdbx_seq_one_letter_code
_entity_poly.pdbx_strand_id
1 'polypeptide(L)'
;MKIAVCAKQIPDPANEVTYSNGTIERPEEQVLDDTDRYGIEVALQLKEKFDAEVTIISMGPSGTQKGLQQALQMGADKAVFVDDESLKGANSLMTANVLSELAKSLSADIVIFGTESTDGYSGTVPQQVSRYLDLECISYVKAVEINDNVTLTRQTVEGSEKLNMPEKCVISVTAGGVEPRYPNFKDIMAAKSKPIEQVSISDLTINTTQNLEFIDIETVENSKSGEKIIDEGEAYQEIVNKLKELKVIWKL
;
A
#
# COMPACT_ATOMS: atom_id res chain seq x y z
N MET A 1 0.33 14.26 17.69
CA MET A 1 0.99 13.34 16.74
C MET A 1 0.36 13.50 15.36
N LYS A 2 1.16 13.61 14.31
CA LYS A 2 0.70 13.71 12.92
C LYS A 2 1.11 12.45 12.15
N ILE A 3 0.15 11.81 11.53
CA ILE A 3 0.35 10.58 10.77
C ILE A 3 0.02 10.83 9.30
N ALA A 4 0.99 10.57 8.43
CA ALA A 4 0.75 10.51 6.99
C ALA A 4 0.57 9.06 6.57
N VAL A 5 -0.51 8.73 5.85
CA VAL A 5 -0.69 7.41 5.27
C VAL A 5 -0.58 7.53 3.77
N CYS A 6 0.40 6.85 3.21
CA CYS A 6 0.55 6.77 1.77
C CYS A 6 -0.46 5.77 1.21
N ALA A 7 -1.34 6.26 0.37
CA ALA A 7 -2.36 5.44 -0.26
C ALA A 7 -2.29 5.58 -1.77
N LYS A 8 -2.29 4.46 -2.46
CA LYS A 8 -2.24 4.41 -3.92
C LYS A 8 -3.61 4.14 -4.49
N GLN A 9 -3.89 4.82 -5.57
CA GLN A 9 -5.04 4.53 -6.40
C GLN A 9 -4.56 3.69 -7.59
N ILE A 10 -5.26 2.61 -7.83
CA ILE A 10 -4.92 1.59 -8.82
C ILE A 10 -6.09 1.36 -9.77
N PRO A 11 -5.86 0.89 -10.99
CA PRO A 11 -6.92 0.32 -11.80
C PRO A 11 -7.69 -0.73 -11.01
N ASP A 12 -9.01 -0.79 -11.17
CA ASP A 12 -9.82 -1.79 -10.47
C ASP A 12 -9.36 -3.21 -10.87
N PRO A 13 -8.90 -4.05 -9.91
CA PRO A 13 -8.42 -5.40 -10.21
C PRO A 13 -9.48 -6.32 -10.82
N ALA A 14 -10.76 -5.95 -10.75
CA ALA A 14 -11.84 -6.68 -11.42
C ALA A 14 -11.84 -6.48 -12.94
N ASN A 15 -11.13 -5.48 -13.45
CA ASN A 15 -11.01 -5.17 -14.87
C ASN A 15 -9.69 -5.70 -15.43
N GLU A 16 -9.66 -5.91 -16.74
CA GLU A 16 -8.43 -6.28 -17.45
C GLU A 16 -7.44 -5.09 -17.42
N VAL A 17 -6.19 -5.37 -17.06
CA VAL A 17 -5.12 -4.37 -17.05
C VAL A 17 -4.52 -4.27 -18.44
N THR A 18 -4.51 -3.09 -19.01
CA THR A 18 -3.90 -2.78 -20.32
C THR A 18 -2.60 -2.02 -20.16
N TYR A 19 -1.70 -2.19 -21.12
CA TYR A 19 -0.39 -1.57 -21.13
C TYR A 19 -0.18 -0.78 -22.42
N SER A 20 0.43 0.39 -22.31
CA SER A 20 0.81 1.22 -23.45
C SER A 20 2.17 1.89 -23.17
N ASN A 21 3.07 1.88 -24.15
CA ASN A 21 4.37 2.51 -24.05
C ASN A 21 5.17 2.12 -22.79
N GLY A 22 5.15 0.85 -22.41
CA GLY A 22 5.88 0.37 -21.23
C GLY A 22 5.28 0.74 -19.88
N THR A 23 4.06 1.28 -19.85
CA THR A 23 3.36 1.65 -18.60
C THR A 23 1.96 1.07 -18.54
N ILE A 24 1.45 0.91 -17.33
CA ILE A 24 0.04 0.55 -17.11
C ILE A 24 -0.84 1.70 -17.56
N GLU A 25 -1.84 1.41 -18.41
CA GLU A 25 -2.89 2.36 -18.73
C GLU A 25 -3.80 2.53 -17.52
N ARG A 26 -3.96 3.80 -17.09
CA ARG A 26 -4.77 4.13 -15.94
C ARG A 26 -6.11 4.68 -16.40
N PRO A 27 -7.22 3.98 -16.11
CA PRO A 27 -8.55 4.51 -16.40
C PRO A 27 -8.83 5.76 -15.54
N GLU A 28 -9.81 6.55 -15.93
CA GLU A 28 -10.26 7.72 -15.16
C GLU A 28 -10.76 7.30 -13.76
N GLU A 29 -11.50 6.18 -13.67
CA GLU A 29 -11.92 5.62 -12.41
C GLU A 29 -10.88 4.61 -11.87
N GLN A 30 -10.31 4.95 -10.74
CA GLN A 30 -9.40 4.11 -10.00
C GLN A 30 -9.94 3.88 -8.58
N VAL A 31 -9.52 2.80 -7.96
CA VAL A 31 -9.92 2.43 -6.60
C VAL A 31 -8.73 2.54 -5.65
N LEU A 32 -9.01 2.65 -4.36
CA LEU A 32 -7.99 2.52 -3.33
C LEU A 32 -7.40 1.10 -3.37
N ASP A 33 -6.08 1.00 -3.34
CA ASP A 33 -5.41 -0.29 -3.20
C ASP A 33 -5.82 -0.94 -1.87
N ASP A 34 -6.29 -2.18 -1.93
CA ASP A 34 -6.77 -2.89 -0.75
C ASP A 34 -5.65 -3.12 0.29
N THR A 35 -4.39 -3.20 -0.16
CA THR A 35 -3.25 -3.33 0.75
C THR A 35 -3.04 -2.09 1.62
N ASP A 36 -3.39 -0.90 1.14
CA ASP A 36 -3.26 0.34 1.89
C ASP A 36 -4.31 0.49 2.99
N ARG A 37 -5.43 -0.24 2.90
CA ARG A 37 -6.48 -0.23 3.95
C ARG A 37 -5.94 -0.70 5.29
N TYR A 38 -4.98 -1.62 5.31
CA TYR A 38 -4.33 -2.09 6.54
C TYR A 38 -3.50 -0.98 7.19
N GLY A 39 -2.76 -0.21 6.40
CA GLY A 39 -2.03 0.97 6.87
C GLY A 39 -2.96 2.07 7.40
N ILE A 40 -4.07 2.33 6.69
CA ILE A 40 -5.09 3.28 7.14
C ILE A 40 -5.68 2.84 8.48
N GLU A 41 -6.02 1.55 8.65
CA GLU A 41 -6.56 1.05 9.91
C GLU A 41 -5.60 1.24 11.08
N VAL A 42 -4.31 0.93 10.90
CA VAL A 42 -3.29 1.17 11.93
C VAL A 42 -3.24 2.65 12.30
N ALA A 43 -3.26 3.55 11.32
CA ALA A 43 -3.28 5.00 11.58
C ALA A 43 -4.52 5.42 12.38
N LEU A 44 -5.68 4.85 12.08
CA LEU A 44 -6.93 5.16 12.78
C LEU A 44 -6.94 4.64 14.21
N GLN A 45 -6.38 3.47 14.47
CA GLN A 45 -6.22 2.95 15.84
C GLN A 45 -5.26 3.84 16.66
N LEU A 46 -4.15 4.30 16.06
CA LEU A 46 -3.26 5.27 16.70
C LEU A 46 -3.95 6.61 16.94
N LYS A 47 -4.75 7.09 15.99
CA LYS A 47 -5.55 8.31 16.14
C LYS A 47 -6.51 8.20 17.33
N GLU A 48 -7.24 7.12 17.45
CA GLU A 48 -8.21 6.89 18.53
C GLU A 48 -7.55 6.82 19.91
N LYS A 49 -6.34 6.27 19.99
CA LYS A 49 -5.61 6.13 21.26
C LYS A 49 -4.89 7.40 21.67
N PHE A 50 -4.27 8.11 20.72
CA PHE A 50 -3.34 9.21 21.01
C PHE A 50 -3.82 10.58 20.51
N ASP A 51 -5.07 10.69 20.07
CA ASP A 51 -5.64 11.92 19.48
C ASP A 51 -4.77 12.47 18.36
N ALA A 52 -4.38 11.60 17.41
CA ALA A 52 -3.54 11.94 16.28
C ALA A 52 -4.36 12.48 15.09
N GLU A 53 -3.74 13.33 14.28
CA GLU A 53 -4.27 13.75 12.97
C GLU A 53 -3.79 12.77 11.90
N VAL A 54 -4.70 12.23 11.09
CA VAL A 54 -4.41 11.30 9.99
C VAL A 54 -4.65 11.96 8.66
N THR A 55 -3.59 12.15 7.88
CA THR A 55 -3.63 12.68 6.51
C THR A 55 -3.27 11.60 5.51
N ILE A 56 -4.13 11.38 4.52
CA ILE A 56 -3.80 10.52 3.39
C ILE A 56 -2.93 11.31 2.41
N ILE A 57 -1.82 10.74 1.99
CA ILE A 57 -0.98 11.31 0.93
C ILE A 57 -0.91 10.37 -0.27
N SER A 58 -0.95 10.95 -1.47
CA SER A 58 -0.97 10.18 -2.71
C SER A 58 -0.24 10.89 -3.84
N MET A 59 0.20 10.12 -4.81
CA MET A 59 0.73 10.61 -6.08
C MET A 59 0.00 9.89 -7.21
N GLY A 60 -0.55 10.63 -8.14
CA GLY A 60 -1.23 10.02 -9.27
C GLY A 60 -2.08 10.98 -10.09
N PRO A 61 -2.62 10.49 -11.21
CA PRO A 61 -3.38 11.33 -12.13
C PRO A 61 -4.72 11.81 -11.56
N SER A 62 -5.21 12.97 -12.06
CA SER A 62 -6.33 13.74 -11.51
C SER A 62 -7.69 13.03 -11.47
N GLY A 63 -7.89 11.95 -12.20
CA GLY A 63 -9.12 11.12 -12.09
C GLY A 63 -9.28 10.38 -10.76
N THR A 64 -8.27 10.40 -9.93
CA THR A 64 -8.08 9.44 -8.83
C THR A 64 -8.73 9.79 -7.48
N GLN A 65 -9.60 10.78 -7.40
CA GLN A 65 -10.17 11.18 -6.11
C GLN A 65 -11.10 10.12 -5.47
N LYS A 66 -11.60 9.16 -6.25
CA LYS A 66 -12.49 8.10 -5.75
C LYS A 66 -11.79 7.22 -4.68
N GLY A 67 -10.55 6.82 -4.91
CA GLY A 67 -9.77 6.07 -3.92
C GLY A 67 -9.45 6.90 -2.68
N LEU A 68 -9.12 8.20 -2.84
CA LEU A 68 -8.94 9.11 -1.71
C LEU A 68 -10.23 9.27 -0.90
N GLN A 69 -11.38 9.38 -1.58
CA GLN A 69 -12.69 9.38 -0.93
C GLN A 69 -12.92 8.10 -0.11
N GLN A 70 -12.53 6.93 -0.63
CA GLN A 70 -12.64 5.67 0.10
C GLN A 70 -11.78 5.68 1.38
N ALA A 71 -10.56 6.20 1.31
CA ALA A 71 -9.71 6.35 2.49
C ALA A 71 -10.30 7.33 3.54
N LEU A 72 -10.88 8.45 3.08
CA LEU A 72 -11.57 9.40 3.96
C LEU A 72 -12.83 8.80 4.61
N GLN A 73 -13.54 7.93 3.91
CA GLN A 73 -14.70 7.20 4.44
C GLN A 73 -14.31 6.23 5.56
N MET A 74 -13.09 5.69 5.55
CA MET A 74 -12.61 4.87 6.67
C MET A 74 -12.38 5.66 7.96
N GLY A 75 -12.14 6.98 7.88
CA GLY A 75 -12.02 7.83 9.07
C GLY A 75 -10.85 8.81 9.06
N ALA A 76 -9.98 8.82 8.03
CA ALA A 76 -8.92 9.81 7.89
C ALA A 76 -9.48 11.24 7.86
N ASP A 77 -8.69 12.23 8.28
CA ASP A 77 -9.16 13.62 8.46
C ASP A 77 -9.17 14.40 7.15
N LYS A 78 -8.16 14.23 6.33
CA LYS A 78 -7.98 14.91 5.04
C LYS A 78 -7.11 14.09 4.11
N ALA A 79 -7.08 14.49 2.85
CA ALA A 79 -6.18 13.93 1.85
C ALA A 79 -5.41 15.04 1.14
N VAL A 80 -4.16 14.75 0.79
CA VAL A 80 -3.28 15.63 0.01
C VAL A 80 -2.66 14.80 -1.11
N PHE A 81 -2.69 15.30 -2.34
CA PHE A 81 -2.12 14.55 -3.46
C PHE A 81 -1.39 15.44 -4.46
N VAL A 82 -0.49 14.84 -5.20
CA VAL A 82 0.22 15.46 -6.33
C VAL A 82 -0.21 14.76 -7.61
N ASP A 83 -0.60 15.55 -8.58
CA ASP A 83 -0.93 15.12 -9.94
C ASP A 83 -0.23 16.03 -10.93
N ASP A 84 0.73 15.47 -11.67
CA ASP A 84 1.49 16.20 -12.69
C ASP A 84 1.94 15.26 -13.81
N GLU A 85 1.83 15.70 -15.05
CA GLU A 85 2.22 14.92 -16.23
C GLU A 85 3.70 14.50 -16.22
N SER A 86 4.58 15.29 -15.58
CA SER A 86 6.01 14.95 -15.45
C SER A 86 6.27 13.73 -14.57
N LEU A 87 5.29 13.30 -13.79
CA LEU A 87 5.34 12.11 -12.94
C LEU A 87 4.82 10.85 -13.64
N LYS A 88 4.33 10.97 -14.87
CA LYS A 88 3.87 9.81 -15.64
C LYS A 88 5.02 8.83 -15.88
N GLY A 89 4.80 7.56 -15.57
CA GLY A 89 5.84 6.54 -15.64
C GLY A 89 6.91 6.64 -14.54
N ALA A 90 6.66 7.40 -13.48
CA ALA A 90 7.58 7.52 -12.34
C ALA A 90 7.93 6.14 -11.76
N ASN A 91 9.22 5.91 -11.55
CA ASN A 91 9.72 4.74 -10.83
C ASN A 91 9.53 4.89 -9.32
N SER A 92 9.85 3.83 -8.55
CA SER A 92 9.71 3.83 -7.09
C SER A 92 10.52 4.94 -6.40
N LEU A 93 11.70 5.28 -6.93
CA LEU A 93 12.55 6.31 -6.34
C LEU A 93 11.95 7.71 -6.51
N MET A 94 11.41 8.02 -7.67
CA MET A 94 10.68 9.27 -7.93
C MET A 94 9.43 9.34 -7.04
N THR A 95 8.66 8.25 -6.99
CA THR A 95 7.48 8.15 -6.11
C THR A 95 7.86 8.42 -4.65
N ALA A 96 8.93 7.80 -4.17
CA ALA A 96 9.41 8.01 -2.81
C ALA A 96 9.84 9.45 -2.55
N ASN A 97 10.48 10.11 -3.51
CA ASN A 97 10.86 11.51 -3.39
C ASN A 97 9.64 12.42 -3.23
N VAL A 98 8.63 12.28 -4.09
CA VAL A 98 7.38 13.05 -4.01
C VAL A 98 6.67 12.82 -2.67
N LEU A 99 6.47 11.56 -2.28
CA LEU A 99 5.77 11.22 -1.04
C LEU A 99 6.53 11.70 0.20
N SER A 100 7.86 11.68 0.17
CA SER A 100 8.67 12.22 1.28
C SER A 100 8.51 13.73 1.43
N GLU A 101 8.46 14.48 0.33
CA GLU A 101 8.24 15.93 0.39
C GLU A 101 6.83 16.27 0.88
N LEU A 102 5.81 15.52 0.49
CA LEU A 102 4.46 15.66 1.06
C LEU A 102 4.47 15.37 2.57
N ALA A 103 5.13 14.31 3.01
CA ALA A 103 5.23 13.99 4.44
C ALA A 103 5.97 15.09 5.24
N LYS A 104 7.04 15.69 4.67
CA LYS A 104 7.76 16.82 5.25
C LYS A 104 6.87 18.06 5.35
N SER A 105 6.13 18.40 4.29
CA SER A 105 5.25 19.57 4.29
C SER A 105 4.17 19.50 5.38
N LEU A 106 3.71 18.30 5.69
CA LEU A 106 2.76 18.01 6.76
C LEU A 106 3.43 17.97 8.14
N SER A 107 4.75 17.94 8.22
CA SER A 107 5.50 17.68 9.45
C SER A 107 5.04 16.37 10.11
N ALA A 108 4.91 15.30 9.31
CA ALA A 108 4.47 14.02 9.78
C ALA A 108 5.49 13.39 10.74
N ASP A 109 5.02 12.89 11.89
CA ASP A 109 5.84 12.14 12.82
C ASP A 109 5.96 10.68 12.37
N ILE A 110 4.86 10.11 11.87
CA ILE A 110 4.80 8.72 11.42
C ILE A 110 4.30 8.71 9.97
N VAL A 111 4.98 7.94 9.12
CA VAL A 111 4.55 7.71 7.75
C VAL A 111 4.23 6.22 7.58
N ILE A 112 3.00 5.91 7.15
CA ILE A 112 2.49 4.54 7.06
C ILE A 112 2.23 4.19 5.60
N PHE A 113 2.58 2.96 5.23
CA PHE A 113 2.38 2.38 3.91
C PHE A 113 1.73 1.01 4.01
N GLY A 114 1.13 0.53 2.92
CA GLY A 114 1.07 -0.90 2.64
C GLY A 114 2.46 -1.47 2.37
N THR A 115 2.62 -2.77 2.33
CA THR A 115 3.92 -3.39 2.03
C THR A 115 4.36 -3.08 0.61
N GLU A 116 3.44 -3.20 -0.33
CA GLU A 116 3.66 -2.95 -1.76
C GLU A 116 2.32 -2.66 -2.43
N SER A 117 2.33 -1.97 -3.56
CA SER A 117 1.13 -1.75 -4.36
C SER A 117 0.82 -2.97 -5.23
N THR A 118 -0.46 -3.29 -5.41
CA THR A 118 -0.89 -4.47 -6.17
C THR A 118 -0.73 -4.32 -7.69
N ASP A 119 -0.45 -3.12 -8.18
CA ASP A 119 -0.19 -2.85 -9.60
C ASP A 119 1.31 -2.80 -9.95
N GLY A 120 2.15 -2.33 -9.04
CA GLY A 120 3.58 -2.09 -9.31
C GLY A 120 4.53 -3.08 -8.63
N TYR A 121 4.14 -3.71 -7.54
CA TYR A 121 4.88 -4.74 -6.78
C TYR A 121 6.34 -4.41 -6.46
N SER A 122 6.72 -3.15 -6.33
CA SER A 122 8.12 -2.80 -6.07
C SER A 122 8.57 -3.14 -4.65
N GLY A 123 7.68 -3.00 -3.66
CA GLY A 123 7.95 -3.26 -2.23
C GLY A 123 9.06 -2.42 -1.60
N THR A 124 9.54 -1.37 -2.32
CA THR A 124 10.72 -0.60 -1.91
C THR A 124 10.43 0.85 -1.54
N VAL A 125 9.24 1.36 -1.85
CA VAL A 125 8.88 2.77 -1.61
C VAL A 125 8.97 3.16 -0.13
N PRO A 126 8.50 2.35 0.84
CA PRO A 126 8.59 2.71 2.26
C PRO A 126 10.04 2.94 2.73
N GLN A 127 10.96 2.04 2.34
CA GLN A 127 12.38 2.12 2.70
C GLN A 127 13.06 3.32 2.02
N GLN A 128 12.69 3.63 0.78
CA GLN A 128 13.21 4.79 0.06
C GLN A 128 12.71 6.09 0.69
N VAL A 129 11.44 6.17 1.10
CA VAL A 129 10.89 7.33 1.81
C VAL A 129 11.58 7.52 3.16
N SER A 130 11.82 6.45 3.92
CA SER A 130 12.53 6.54 5.19
C SER A 130 13.92 7.15 5.03
N ARG A 131 14.61 6.80 3.94
CA ARG A 131 15.92 7.37 3.62
C ARG A 131 15.86 8.85 3.26
N TYR A 132 14.82 9.29 2.52
CA TYR A 132 14.62 10.72 2.21
C TYR A 132 14.23 11.55 3.45
N LEU A 133 13.57 10.92 4.42
CA LEU A 133 13.15 11.56 5.67
C LEU A 133 14.21 11.46 6.77
N ASP A 134 15.24 10.66 6.59
CA ASP A 134 16.23 10.28 7.62
C ASP A 134 15.57 9.71 8.89
N LEU A 135 14.59 8.81 8.69
CA LEU A 135 13.83 8.15 9.75
C LEU A 135 14.10 6.64 9.74
N GLU A 136 13.90 5.99 10.89
CA GLU A 136 13.89 4.53 10.96
C GLU A 136 12.73 3.93 10.15
N CYS A 137 12.99 2.80 9.47
CA CYS A 137 11.98 2.06 8.73
C CYS A 137 11.70 0.69 9.35
N ILE A 138 10.45 0.44 9.74
CA ILE A 138 10.01 -0.87 10.22
C ILE A 138 9.06 -1.45 9.17
N SER A 139 9.62 -2.29 8.31
CA SER A 139 8.87 -2.92 7.21
C SER A 139 8.23 -4.25 7.63
N TYR A 140 7.21 -4.66 6.87
CA TYR A 140 6.52 -5.94 7.03
C TYR A 140 5.85 -6.11 8.40
N VAL A 141 5.26 -5.04 8.93
CA VAL A 141 4.51 -5.07 10.19
C VAL A 141 3.23 -5.87 9.99
N LYS A 142 3.11 -6.95 10.74
CA LYS A 142 1.96 -7.88 10.70
C LYS A 142 1.05 -7.82 11.91
N ALA A 143 1.45 -7.12 12.97
CA ALA A 143 0.59 -6.86 14.12
C ALA A 143 1.05 -5.61 14.85
N VAL A 144 0.07 -4.88 15.40
CA VAL A 144 0.28 -3.65 16.17
C VAL A 144 -0.46 -3.81 17.50
N GLU A 145 0.28 -3.74 18.60
CA GLU A 145 -0.27 -3.75 19.95
C GLU A 145 -0.21 -2.32 20.51
N ILE A 146 -1.38 -1.71 20.71
CA ILE A 146 -1.49 -0.30 21.14
C ILE A 146 -1.94 -0.27 22.61
N ASN A 147 -0.99 -0.04 23.50
CA ASN A 147 -1.20 0.13 24.94
C ASN A 147 -0.72 1.54 25.35
N ASP A 148 -0.02 1.66 26.47
CA ASP A 148 0.68 2.90 26.84
C ASP A 148 1.87 3.18 25.91
N ASN A 149 2.49 2.11 25.39
CA ASN A 149 3.46 2.12 24.31
C ASN A 149 2.90 1.34 23.12
N VAL A 150 3.40 1.63 21.93
CA VAL A 150 3.06 0.90 20.70
C VAL A 150 4.15 -0.11 20.41
N THR A 151 3.75 -1.39 20.32
CA THR A 151 4.64 -2.49 19.94
C THR A 151 4.26 -3.00 18.56
N LEU A 152 5.24 -3.05 17.67
CA LEU A 152 5.11 -3.55 16.31
C LEU A 152 5.70 -4.97 16.25
N THR A 153 4.96 -5.89 15.65
CA THR A 153 5.48 -7.22 15.31
C THR A 153 5.68 -7.28 13.80
N ARG A 154 6.92 -7.41 13.36
CA ARG A 154 7.25 -7.55 11.93
C ARG A 154 7.58 -8.99 11.55
N GLN A 155 7.34 -9.31 10.29
CA GLN A 155 7.75 -10.56 9.68
C GLN A 155 9.18 -10.46 9.18
N THR A 156 10.00 -11.47 9.43
CA THR A 156 11.34 -11.63 8.89
C THR A 156 11.48 -12.99 8.22
N VAL A 157 12.59 -13.22 7.54
CA VAL A 157 12.90 -14.53 6.92
C VAL A 157 13.04 -15.63 7.99
N GLU A 158 13.55 -15.28 9.18
CA GLU A 158 13.80 -16.22 10.27
C GLU A 158 12.60 -16.37 11.22
N GLY A 159 11.55 -15.53 11.06
CA GLY A 159 10.39 -15.58 11.94
C GLY A 159 9.75 -14.22 12.17
N SER A 160 9.60 -13.82 13.42
CA SER A 160 8.94 -12.55 13.80
C SER A 160 9.73 -11.84 14.87
N GLU A 161 9.78 -10.52 14.77
CA GLU A 161 10.41 -9.66 15.76
C GLU A 161 9.38 -8.70 16.37
N LYS A 162 9.49 -8.47 17.68
CA LYS A 162 8.74 -7.42 18.38
C LYS A 162 9.64 -6.21 18.64
N LEU A 163 9.18 -5.03 18.24
CA LEU A 163 9.90 -3.77 18.33
C LEU A 163 9.00 -2.72 18.97
N ASN A 164 9.55 -1.85 19.79
CA ASN A 164 8.84 -0.64 20.20
C ASN A 164 8.82 0.34 19.02
N MET A 165 7.66 0.94 18.77
CA MET A 165 7.53 1.95 17.72
C MET A 165 8.27 3.23 18.13
N PRO A 166 9.22 3.73 17.31
CA PRO A 166 9.84 5.05 17.56
C PRO A 166 8.81 6.18 17.49
N GLU A 167 9.10 7.31 18.13
CA GLU A 167 8.25 8.51 18.06
C GLU A 167 8.13 9.06 16.64
N LYS A 168 9.19 8.88 15.84
CA LYS A 168 9.21 9.22 14.41
C LYS A 168 9.75 8.06 13.61
N CYS A 169 8.96 7.56 12.67
CA CYS A 169 9.35 6.40 11.86
C CYS A 169 8.51 6.28 10.59
N VAL A 170 9.00 5.43 9.69
CA VAL A 170 8.25 4.91 8.56
C VAL A 170 7.90 3.46 8.84
N ILE A 171 6.64 3.08 8.64
CA ILE A 171 6.23 1.68 8.78
C ILE A 171 5.52 1.20 7.52
N SER A 172 5.72 -0.06 7.15
CA SER A 172 4.88 -0.72 6.15
C SER A 172 4.11 -1.88 6.78
N VAL A 173 2.80 -1.90 6.54
CA VAL A 173 1.87 -2.85 7.14
C VAL A 173 1.53 -3.94 6.14
N THR A 174 1.71 -5.19 6.56
CA THR A 174 1.40 -6.37 5.74
C THR A 174 -0.10 -6.67 5.80
N ALA A 175 -0.67 -7.05 4.67
CA ALA A 175 -2.05 -7.52 4.60
C ALA A 175 -2.31 -8.66 5.60
N GLY A 176 -3.46 -8.61 6.29
CA GLY A 176 -3.85 -9.58 7.32
C GLY A 176 -3.26 -9.32 8.71
N GLY A 177 -2.47 -8.25 8.89
CA GLY A 177 -1.91 -7.88 10.19
C GLY A 177 -2.88 -7.22 11.15
N VAL A 178 -3.87 -6.55 10.61
CA VAL A 178 -5.02 -5.95 11.31
C VAL A 178 -6.26 -6.18 10.45
N GLU A 179 -7.44 -6.08 11.03
CA GLU A 179 -8.70 -6.15 10.25
C GLU A 179 -9.13 -4.72 9.90
N PRO A 180 -9.08 -4.30 8.62
CA PRO A 180 -9.53 -2.97 8.23
C PRO A 180 -11.02 -2.79 8.50
N ARG A 181 -11.39 -1.68 9.12
CA ARG A 181 -12.79 -1.35 9.35
C ARG A 181 -13.54 -1.06 8.07
N TYR A 182 -14.79 -1.47 8.03
CA TYR A 182 -15.73 -1.02 7.01
C TYR A 182 -16.28 0.36 7.40
N PRO A 183 -16.33 1.32 6.43
CA PRO A 183 -16.95 2.63 6.67
C PRO A 183 -18.41 2.48 7.11
N ASN A 184 -18.78 3.12 8.20
CA ASN A 184 -20.18 3.22 8.58
C ASN A 184 -20.88 4.39 7.86
N PHE A 185 -22.22 4.42 7.90
CA PHE A 185 -22.96 5.44 7.17
C PHE A 185 -22.61 6.89 7.56
N LYS A 186 -22.32 7.12 8.85
CA LYS A 186 -21.91 8.45 9.36
C LYS A 186 -20.57 8.87 8.76
N ASP A 187 -19.60 7.96 8.68
CA ASP A 187 -18.28 8.26 8.14
C ASP A 187 -18.32 8.48 6.63
N ILE A 188 -19.14 7.71 5.91
CA ILE A 188 -19.40 7.91 4.47
C ILE A 188 -19.97 9.31 4.21
N MET A 189 -20.93 9.76 5.03
CA MET A 189 -21.51 11.10 4.87
C MET A 189 -20.52 12.19 5.26
N ALA A 190 -19.78 12.02 6.35
CA ALA A 190 -18.76 12.98 6.80
C ALA A 190 -17.61 13.15 5.78
N ALA A 191 -17.19 12.07 5.13
CA ALA A 191 -16.13 12.10 4.14
C ALA A 191 -16.40 13.07 2.97
N LYS A 192 -17.67 13.32 2.63
CA LYS A 192 -18.05 14.26 1.55
C LYS A 192 -17.61 15.71 1.80
N SER A 193 -17.43 16.08 3.07
CA SER A 193 -17.01 17.43 3.48
C SER A 193 -15.54 17.52 3.89
N LYS A 194 -14.82 16.38 3.94
CA LYS A 194 -13.40 16.39 4.27
C LYS A 194 -12.57 16.93 3.11
N PRO A 195 -11.53 17.73 3.39
CA PRO A 195 -10.72 18.34 2.35
C PRO A 195 -9.90 17.30 1.59
N ILE A 196 -9.85 17.46 0.26
CA ILE A 196 -8.90 16.79 -0.63
C ILE A 196 -8.14 17.91 -1.34
N GLU A 197 -6.87 18.08 -1.03
CA GLU A 197 -6.02 19.15 -1.49
C GLU A 197 -5.06 18.63 -2.56
N GLN A 198 -5.01 19.30 -3.69
CA GLN A 198 -4.00 19.07 -4.72
C GLN A 198 -2.84 20.03 -4.51
N VAL A 199 -1.63 19.50 -4.36
CA VAL A 199 -0.40 20.25 -4.24
C VAL A 199 0.30 20.28 -5.59
N SER A 200 0.78 21.45 -6.00
CA SER A 200 1.57 21.58 -7.22
C SER A 200 2.95 20.96 -7.04
N ILE A 201 3.44 20.27 -8.07
CA ILE A 201 4.81 19.76 -8.07
C ILE A 201 5.85 20.88 -7.91
N SER A 202 5.54 22.10 -8.36
CA SER A 202 6.41 23.29 -8.20
C SER A 202 6.57 23.74 -6.74
N ASP A 203 5.68 23.34 -5.86
CA ASP A 203 5.73 23.67 -4.43
C ASP A 203 6.58 22.66 -3.63
N LEU A 204 7.03 21.60 -4.30
CA LEU A 204 7.86 20.55 -3.71
C LEU A 204 9.33 20.69 -4.13
N THR A 205 10.24 20.40 -3.20
CA THR A 205 11.68 20.40 -3.49
C THR A 205 12.11 19.05 -4.04
N ILE A 206 11.73 18.75 -5.27
CA ILE A 206 12.03 17.48 -5.93
C ILE A 206 12.83 17.65 -7.21
N ASN A 207 13.61 16.62 -7.54
CA ASN A 207 14.22 16.49 -8.84
C ASN A 207 13.40 15.51 -9.68
N THR A 208 12.76 16.01 -10.73
CA THR A 208 11.92 15.20 -11.64
C THR A 208 12.71 14.45 -12.72
N THR A 209 14.04 14.53 -12.72
CA THR A 209 14.85 13.78 -13.68
C THR A 209 14.76 12.29 -13.40
N GLN A 210 14.16 11.55 -14.33
CA GLN A 210 14.10 10.10 -14.25
C GLN A 210 15.44 9.50 -14.71
N ASN A 211 16.01 8.61 -13.87
CA ASN A 211 17.28 7.93 -14.15
C ASN A 211 17.09 6.54 -14.77
N LEU A 212 15.84 6.12 -14.97
CA LEU A 212 15.47 4.82 -15.55
C LEU A 212 14.49 5.03 -16.68
N GLU A 213 14.68 4.31 -17.75
CA GLU A 213 13.79 4.25 -18.91
C GLU A 213 13.23 2.83 -19.04
N PHE A 214 11.90 2.73 -19.20
CA PHE A 214 11.28 1.47 -19.57
C PHE A 214 11.51 1.23 -21.06
N ILE A 215 12.15 0.11 -21.39
CA ILE A 215 12.44 -0.25 -22.78
C ILE A 215 11.27 -1.04 -23.37
N ASP A 216 10.75 -2.03 -22.63
CA ASP A 216 9.67 -2.88 -23.10
C ASP A 216 8.96 -3.57 -21.92
N ILE A 217 7.68 -3.95 -22.12
CA ILE A 217 6.90 -4.80 -21.24
C ILE A 217 6.28 -5.91 -22.08
N GLU A 218 6.56 -7.15 -21.71
CA GLU A 218 5.94 -8.32 -22.32
C GLU A 218 4.91 -8.95 -21.37
N THR A 219 3.77 -9.31 -21.90
CA THR A 219 2.79 -10.09 -21.15
C THR A 219 3.27 -11.54 -21.05
N VAL A 220 3.48 -12.01 -19.84
CA VAL A 220 3.81 -13.42 -19.59
C VAL A 220 2.53 -14.21 -19.36
N GLU A 221 2.13 -15.02 -20.32
CA GLU A 221 1.05 -15.97 -20.14
C GLU A 221 1.56 -17.15 -19.29
N ASN A 222 1.22 -17.17 -18.02
CA ASN A 222 1.40 -18.34 -17.17
C ASN A 222 0.31 -19.37 -17.51
N SER A 223 0.55 -20.24 -18.48
CA SER A 223 -0.27 -21.43 -18.68
C SER A 223 -0.09 -22.34 -17.47
N LYS A 224 -1.01 -22.27 -16.51
CA LYS A 224 -1.07 -23.27 -15.44
C LYS A 224 -1.47 -24.60 -16.07
N SER A 225 -0.51 -25.48 -16.32
CA SER A 225 -0.79 -26.88 -16.66
C SER A 225 -1.17 -27.60 -15.37
N GLY A 226 -2.42 -27.47 -14.96
CA GLY A 226 -2.99 -28.20 -13.83
C GLY A 226 -3.94 -29.27 -14.33
N GLU A 227 -3.98 -30.41 -13.66
CA GLU A 227 -5.00 -31.43 -13.85
C GLU A 227 -6.18 -31.14 -12.90
N LYS A 228 -7.38 -31.07 -13.44
CA LYS A 228 -8.60 -30.90 -12.63
C LYS A 228 -9.16 -32.28 -12.29
N ILE A 229 -9.05 -32.69 -11.03
CA ILE A 229 -9.62 -33.92 -10.52
C ILE A 229 -11.01 -33.58 -9.97
N ILE A 230 -12.04 -34.26 -10.52
CA ILE A 230 -13.42 -34.15 -10.00
C ILE A 230 -13.58 -35.20 -8.92
N ASP A 231 -13.98 -34.78 -7.72
CA ASP A 231 -14.20 -35.71 -6.61
C ASP A 231 -15.50 -36.46 -6.75
N GLU A 232 -15.40 -37.76 -7.05
CA GLU A 232 -16.48 -38.73 -7.01
C GLU A 232 -16.45 -39.61 -5.74
N GLY A 233 -15.70 -39.17 -4.71
CA GLY A 233 -15.56 -39.84 -3.42
C GLY A 233 -14.14 -40.32 -3.09
N GLU A 234 -13.21 -40.37 -4.05
CA GLU A 234 -11.85 -40.87 -3.87
C GLU A 234 -10.74 -39.91 -4.37
N ALA A 235 -11.05 -38.68 -4.78
CA ALA A 235 -10.09 -37.72 -5.33
C ALA A 235 -8.93 -37.43 -4.34
N TYR A 236 -9.17 -37.53 -3.05
CA TYR A 236 -8.11 -37.37 -2.04
C TYR A 236 -6.98 -38.41 -2.16
N GLN A 237 -7.29 -39.65 -2.61
CA GLN A 237 -6.29 -40.69 -2.81
C GLN A 237 -5.38 -40.37 -4.00
N GLU A 238 -5.96 -39.85 -5.09
CA GLU A 238 -5.19 -39.41 -6.25
C GLU A 238 -4.27 -38.25 -5.91
N ILE A 239 -4.76 -37.27 -5.13
CA ILE A 239 -3.95 -36.13 -4.66
C ILE A 239 -2.79 -36.64 -3.79
N VAL A 240 -3.05 -37.53 -2.83
CA VAL A 240 -2.02 -38.14 -1.97
C VAL A 240 -0.99 -38.91 -2.79
N ASN A 241 -1.41 -39.70 -3.78
CA ASN A 241 -0.50 -40.45 -4.64
C ASN A 241 0.38 -39.50 -5.46
N LYS A 242 -0.19 -38.45 -6.05
CA LYS A 242 0.54 -37.43 -6.80
C LYS A 242 1.58 -36.71 -5.92
N LEU A 243 1.22 -36.37 -4.68
CA LEU A 243 2.15 -35.76 -3.73
C LEU A 243 3.29 -36.70 -3.32
N LYS A 244 3.02 -38.00 -3.22
CA LYS A 244 4.07 -39.03 -2.99
C LYS A 244 4.99 -39.18 -4.19
N GLU A 245 4.46 -39.23 -5.40
CA GLU A 245 5.25 -39.28 -6.65
C GLU A 245 6.17 -38.07 -6.78
N LEU A 246 5.65 -36.88 -6.47
CA LEU A 246 6.40 -35.64 -6.48
C LEU A 246 7.38 -35.48 -5.29
N LYS A 247 7.40 -36.47 -4.39
CA LYS A 247 8.23 -36.47 -3.17
C LYS A 247 7.99 -35.26 -2.27
N VAL A 248 6.83 -34.68 -2.29
CA VAL A 248 6.42 -33.56 -1.41
C VAL A 248 6.07 -34.08 -0.04
N ILE A 249 5.53 -35.30 0.08
CA ILE A 249 5.26 -36.00 1.34
C ILE A 249 6.05 -37.32 1.40
N TRP A 250 6.75 -37.55 2.50
CA TRP A 250 7.73 -38.65 2.59
C TRP A 250 7.21 -39.95 3.21
N LYS A 251 6.23 -39.88 4.07
CA LYS A 251 5.46 -41.02 4.62
C LYS A 251 4.35 -40.48 5.49
N LEU A 252 3.16 -40.90 5.22
CA LEU A 252 2.13 -41.02 6.23
C LEU A 252 2.17 -42.43 6.76
#